data_9532e1434f84100f2bf1dbfc601f156a
#
_entry.id   9532e1434f84100f2bf1dbfc601f156a
#
_cell.length_a   1.000
_cell.length_b   1.000
_cell.length_c   1.000
_cell.angle_alpha   90.00
_cell.angle_beta   90.00
_cell.angle_gamma   90.00
#
_symmetry.space_group_name_H-M   'P 1'
#
loop_
_entity.id
_entity.type
_entity.pdbx_description
1 polymer ?
#
loop_
_entity_poly.entity_id
_entity_poly.type
_entity_poly.pdbx_seq_one_letter_code
_entity_poly.pdbx_strand_id
1 'polypeptide(L)'
;MKQPSWLSSAVLYNIYPQSFYDTNADGIGDLDGVRKKLPYIRDMGFTAVWLNPFYESPFRDAGYDITDFYKVAPRYGTNEDFAALCTAAHEYGIKVVVDLVAGHTALECEWFQKSALPEKNEYTNRYVWTDDWLKNYDGSCIGGYSQRNGMYMKNFFYCQPALNYGFAQIDGVEGDLTVRNCGMQQMAFAS
;
A
#
# COMPACT_ATOMS: atom_id res chain seq x y z
N MET A 1 -4.86 -13.34 -17.84
CA MET A 1 -6.17 -12.83 -17.35
C MET A 1 -6.79 -11.99 -18.46
N LYS A 2 -8.11 -12.13 -18.69
CA LYS A 2 -8.81 -11.20 -19.61
C LYS A 2 -8.98 -9.86 -18.90
N GLN A 3 -8.61 -8.78 -19.58
CA GLN A 3 -8.85 -7.42 -19.11
C GLN A 3 -10.37 -7.18 -18.92
N PRO A 4 -10.82 -6.55 -17.81
CA PRO A 4 -12.22 -6.18 -17.64
C PRO A 4 -12.71 -5.28 -18.78
N SER A 5 -13.89 -5.55 -19.28
CA SER A 5 -14.45 -4.82 -20.47
C SER A 5 -14.61 -3.32 -20.23
N TRP A 6 -14.89 -2.91 -18.99
CA TRP A 6 -15.07 -1.49 -18.62
C TRP A 6 -13.78 -0.68 -18.69
N LEU A 7 -12.60 -1.34 -18.55
CA LEU A 7 -11.30 -0.65 -18.44
C LEU A 7 -10.89 0.03 -19.76
N SER A 8 -11.31 -0.51 -20.90
CA SER A 8 -10.95 0.05 -22.22
C SER A 8 -11.61 1.41 -22.51
N SER A 9 -12.70 1.73 -21.82
CA SER A 9 -13.45 2.99 -21.93
C SER A 9 -13.43 3.81 -20.65
N ALA A 10 -12.62 3.41 -19.66
CA ALA A 10 -12.56 4.09 -18.36
C ALA A 10 -11.94 5.49 -18.50
N VAL A 11 -12.58 6.47 -17.87
CA VAL A 11 -12.03 7.79 -17.61
C VAL A 11 -11.89 7.92 -16.11
N LEU A 12 -10.63 7.94 -15.63
CA LEU A 12 -10.30 7.91 -14.21
C LEU A 12 -10.13 9.32 -13.64
N TYR A 13 -10.75 9.54 -12.47
CA TYR A 13 -10.51 10.71 -11.64
C TYR A 13 -9.60 10.31 -10.48
N ASN A 14 -8.34 10.72 -10.53
CA ASN A 14 -7.39 10.41 -9.46
C ASN A 14 -7.63 11.34 -8.26
N ILE A 15 -7.72 10.76 -7.08
CA ILE A 15 -8.01 11.47 -5.83
C ILE A 15 -6.92 11.16 -4.81
N TYR A 16 -6.33 12.21 -4.28
CA TYR A 16 -5.53 12.16 -3.07
C TYR A 16 -6.43 12.55 -1.89
N PRO A 17 -6.91 11.60 -1.07
CA PRO A 17 -7.98 11.87 -0.10
C PRO A 17 -7.68 13.06 0.81
N GLN A 18 -6.45 13.16 1.35
CA GLN A 18 -6.07 14.20 2.30
C GLN A 18 -6.28 15.65 1.81
N SER A 19 -6.26 15.88 0.50
CA SER A 19 -6.36 17.23 -0.08
C SER A 19 -7.63 17.45 -0.91
N PHE A 20 -8.59 16.49 -0.86
CA PHE A 20 -9.74 16.53 -1.75
C PHE A 20 -10.96 17.25 -1.16
N TYR A 21 -11.53 16.73 -0.08
CA TYR A 21 -12.69 17.34 0.58
C TYR A 21 -12.78 16.90 2.03
N ASP A 22 -12.69 17.87 2.93
CA ASP A 22 -12.76 17.70 4.38
C ASP A 22 -14.22 17.82 4.83
N THR A 23 -14.77 16.82 5.51
CA THR A 23 -16.16 16.81 5.98
C THR A 23 -16.31 17.05 7.46
N ASN A 24 -15.24 16.93 8.24
CA ASN A 24 -15.23 17.06 9.70
C ASN A 24 -14.52 18.34 10.20
N ALA A 25 -13.96 19.13 9.28
CA ALA A 25 -13.26 20.40 9.53
C ALA A 25 -11.96 20.23 10.35
N ASP A 26 -11.25 19.12 10.17
CA ASP A 26 -9.95 18.88 10.80
C ASP A 26 -8.76 19.35 9.92
N GLY A 27 -9.04 19.85 8.71
CA GLY A 27 -8.06 20.31 7.74
C GLY A 27 -7.55 19.21 6.81
N ILE A 28 -8.08 17.99 6.93
CA ILE A 28 -7.68 16.82 6.13
C ILE A 28 -8.92 16.28 5.41
N GLY A 29 -8.84 16.10 4.10
CA GLY A 29 -9.91 15.46 3.34
C GLY A 29 -10.07 13.99 3.73
N ASP A 30 -11.28 13.45 3.58
CA ASP A 30 -11.67 12.14 4.07
C ASP A 30 -12.49 11.33 3.03
N LEU A 31 -12.75 10.05 3.32
CA LEU A 31 -13.51 9.16 2.42
C LEU A 31 -14.98 9.57 2.28
N ASP A 32 -15.57 10.14 3.33
CA ASP A 32 -16.93 10.69 3.26
C ASP A 32 -16.99 11.91 2.30
N GLY A 33 -15.92 12.70 2.29
CA GLY A 33 -15.74 13.79 1.32
C GLY A 33 -15.70 13.29 -0.11
N VAL A 34 -14.96 12.22 -0.36
CA VAL A 34 -14.97 11.57 -1.69
C VAL A 34 -16.39 11.10 -2.03
N ARG A 35 -17.06 10.41 -1.10
CA ARG A 35 -18.43 9.92 -1.29
C ARG A 35 -19.41 11.04 -1.62
N LYS A 36 -19.35 12.15 -0.91
CA LYS A 36 -20.21 13.33 -1.14
C LYS A 36 -19.98 13.99 -2.51
N LYS A 37 -18.78 13.81 -3.08
CA LYS A 37 -18.42 14.39 -4.39
C LYS A 37 -18.65 13.45 -5.58
N LEU A 38 -19.11 12.22 -5.38
CA LEU A 38 -19.41 11.27 -6.47
C LEU A 38 -20.39 11.83 -7.52
N PRO A 39 -21.50 12.54 -7.15
CA PRO A 39 -22.38 13.16 -8.15
C PRO A 39 -21.62 14.14 -9.06
N TYR A 40 -20.77 14.99 -8.49
CA TYR A 40 -19.93 15.91 -9.25
C TYR A 40 -18.99 15.18 -10.20
N ILE A 41 -18.31 14.11 -9.73
CA ILE A 41 -17.38 13.31 -10.54
C ILE A 41 -18.13 12.67 -11.71
N ARG A 42 -19.31 12.08 -11.46
CA ARG A 42 -20.17 11.52 -12.50
C ARG A 42 -20.59 12.57 -13.53
N ASP A 43 -21.04 13.73 -13.08
CA ASP A 43 -21.56 14.79 -13.95
C ASP A 43 -20.46 15.39 -14.84
N MET A 44 -19.19 15.29 -14.40
CA MET A 44 -17.99 15.60 -15.20
C MET A 44 -17.65 14.53 -16.25
N GLY A 45 -18.35 13.38 -16.25
CA GLY A 45 -18.16 12.30 -17.22
C GLY A 45 -17.10 11.25 -16.85
N PHE A 46 -16.60 11.25 -15.59
CA PHE A 46 -15.70 10.21 -15.13
C PHE A 46 -16.45 8.92 -14.81
N THR A 47 -15.84 7.79 -15.14
CA THR A 47 -16.43 6.45 -14.98
C THR A 47 -15.73 5.63 -13.90
N ALA A 48 -14.64 6.12 -13.40
CA ALA A 48 -13.90 5.51 -12.30
C ALA A 48 -13.23 6.57 -11.42
N VAL A 49 -13.09 6.29 -10.14
CA VAL A 49 -12.22 7.02 -9.20
C VAL A 49 -11.00 6.16 -8.88
N TRP A 50 -9.84 6.78 -8.84
CA TRP A 50 -8.59 6.16 -8.41
C TRP A 50 -8.11 6.84 -7.13
N LEU A 51 -8.16 6.11 -6.02
CA LEU A 51 -7.74 6.62 -4.72
C LEU A 51 -6.26 6.34 -4.48
N ASN A 52 -5.48 7.38 -4.18
CA ASN A 52 -4.16 7.24 -3.60
C ASN A 52 -4.25 6.58 -2.21
N PRO A 53 -3.15 6.05 -1.64
CA PRO A 53 -3.20 5.27 -0.43
C PRO A 53 -3.91 5.98 0.72
N PHE A 54 -4.86 5.29 1.34
CA PHE A 54 -5.65 5.73 2.49
C PHE A 54 -5.57 4.73 3.66
N TYR A 55 -4.68 3.76 3.55
CA TYR A 55 -4.42 2.74 4.57
C TYR A 55 -3.72 3.31 5.80
N GLU A 56 -3.74 2.56 6.90
CA GLU A 56 -3.01 2.94 8.11
C GLU A 56 -1.51 3.10 7.82
N SER A 57 -0.97 4.25 8.23
CA SER A 57 0.37 4.71 7.88
C SER A 57 0.88 5.70 8.91
N PRO A 58 2.18 5.79 9.18
CA PRO A 58 2.79 6.90 9.91
C PRO A 58 2.89 8.19 9.06
N PHE A 59 2.54 8.13 7.77
CA PHE A 59 2.51 9.26 6.84
C PHE A 59 3.85 9.99 6.64
N ARG A 60 4.98 9.28 6.70
CA ARG A 60 6.29 9.85 6.34
C ARG A 60 6.44 10.03 4.85
N ASP A 61 5.73 9.20 4.07
CA ASP A 61 5.65 9.27 2.62
C ASP A 61 4.18 9.37 2.18
N ALA A 62 3.45 10.30 2.80
CA ALA A 62 2.10 10.68 2.39
C ALA A 62 1.09 9.51 2.26
N GLY A 63 1.32 8.42 3.01
CA GLY A 63 0.47 7.23 3.02
C GLY A 63 1.02 6.06 2.20
N TYR A 64 2.11 6.24 1.46
CA TYR A 64 2.77 5.14 0.75
C TYR A 64 3.61 4.23 1.66
N ASP A 65 3.90 4.65 2.89
CA ASP A 65 4.52 3.87 3.96
C ASP A 65 3.43 3.18 4.82
N ILE A 66 2.89 2.07 4.32
CA ILE A 66 1.73 1.40 4.90
C ILE A 66 2.15 0.51 6.08
N THR A 67 1.43 0.62 7.19
CA THR A 67 1.59 -0.26 8.36
C THR A 67 0.59 -1.42 8.37
N ASP A 68 -0.64 -1.17 7.90
CA ASP A 68 -1.70 -2.17 7.83
C ASP A 68 -2.54 -1.97 6.56
N PHE A 69 -2.47 -2.93 5.64
CA PHE A 69 -3.22 -2.92 4.38
C PHE A 69 -4.71 -3.22 4.53
N TYR A 70 -5.15 -3.65 5.71
CA TYR A 70 -6.53 -4.04 6.00
C TYR A 70 -7.32 -2.97 6.71
N LYS A 71 -6.67 -1.86 7.07
CA LYS A 71 -7.28 -0.77 7.82
C LYS A 71 -7.18 0.55 7.06
N VAL A 72 -8.29 1.25 7.03
CA VAL A 72 -8.34 2.67 6.69
C VAL A 72 -7.64 3.47 7.80
N ALA A 73 -6.79 4.42 7.41
CA ALA A 73 -6.19 5.32 8.38
C ALA A 73 -7.26 6.16 9.08
N PRO A 74 -7.24 6.28 10.43
CA PRO A 74 -8.28 6.98 11.19
C PRO A 74 -8.53 8.41 10.73
N ARG A 75 -7.54 9.09 10.16
CA ARG A 75 -7.68 10.44 9.61
C ARG A 75 -8.60 10.52 8.38
N TYR A 76 -8.81 9.40 7.69
CA TYR A 76 -9.64 9.32 6.48
C TYR A 76 -11.01 8.69 6.75
N GLY A 77 -11.23 8.12 7.93
CA GLY A 77 -12.45 7.41 8.31
C GLY A 77 -12.19 5.97 8.74
N THR A 78 -13.12 5.10 8.43
CA THR A 78 -13.14 3.68 8.83
C THR A 78 -13.26 2.77 7.61
N ASN A 79 -13.12 1.45 7.83
CA ASN A 79 -13.39 0.46 6.79
C ASN A 79 -14.85 0.50 6.32
N GLU A 80 -15.78 0.82 7.24
CA GLU A 80 -17.21 0.98 6.94
C GLU A 80 -17.45 2.19 6.04
N ASP A 81 -16.71 3.30 6.24
CA ASP A 81 -16.77 4.48 5.37
C ASP A 81 -16.28 4.15 3.96
N PHE A 82 -15.21 3.35 3.85
CA PHE A 82 -14.75 2.87 2.55
C PHE A 82 -15.78 1.97 1.86
N ALA A 83 -16.40 1.04 2.60
CA ALA A 83 -17.47 0.21 2.06
C ALA A 83 -18.68 1.03 1.60
N ALA A 84 -19.06 2.06 2.37
CA ALA A 84 -20.14 2.98 2.00
C ALA A 84 -19.77 3.81 0.74
N LEU A 85 -18.52 4.24 0.63
CA LEU A 85 -18.02 4.91 -0.59
C LEU A 85 -18.13 4.00 -1.82
N CYS A 86 -17.71 2.74 -1.71
CA CYS A 86 -17.80 1.76 -2.81
C CYS A 86 -19.25 1.53 -3.23
N THR A 87 -20.16 1.34 -2.26
CA THR A 87 -21.58 1.17 -2.53
C THR A 87 -22.15 2.37 -3.28
N ALA A 88 -21.92 3.58 -2.78
CA ALA A 88 -22.40 4.80 -3.41
C ALA A 88 -21.80 5.01 -4.82
N ALA A 89 -20.51 4.71 -5.00
CA ALA A 89 -19.87 4.80 -6.32
C ALA A 89 -20.53 3.89 -7.34
N HIS A 90 -20.84 2.64 -6.95
CA HIS A 90 -21.54 1.69 -7.83
C HIS A 90 -22.94 2.14 -8.19
N GLU A 91 -23.67 2.78 -7.28
CA GLU A 91 -24.99 3.37 -7.57
C GLU A 91 -24.91 4.49 -8.64
N TYR A 92 -23.81 5.23 -8.68
CA TYR A 92 -23.53 6.22 -9.72
C TYR A 92 -22.88 5.65 -10.98
N GLY A 93 -22.68 4.32 -11.06
CA GLY A 93 -21.99 3.66 -12.18
C GLY A 93 -20.49 3.91 -12.22
N ILE A 94 -19.89 4.42 -11.12
CA ILE A 94 -18.47 4.72 -10.98
C ILE A 94 -17.75 3.49 -10.42
N LYS A 95 -16.64 3.09 -11.04
CA LYS A 95 -15.74 2.07 -10.52
C LYS A 95 -14.76 2.68 -9.52
N VAL A 96 -14.42 1.93 -8.47
CA VAL A 96 -13.40 2.33 -7.49
C VAL A 96 -12.12 1.54 -7.77
N VAL A 97 -11.02 2.25 -7.94
CA VAL A 97 -9.66 1.72 -8.10
C VAL A 97 -8.83 2.25 -6.94
N VAL A 98 -8.02 1.39 -6.33
CA VAL A 98 -7.16 1.76 -5.21
C VAL A 98 -5.70 1.51 -5.56
N ASP A 99 -4.80 2.31 -4.99
CA ASP A 99 -3.37 2.09 -5.14
C ASP A 99 -2.95 0.78 -4.47
N LEU A 100 -2.15 0.03 -5.20
CA LEU A 100 -1.51 -1.18 -4.72
C LEU A 100 -0.03 -0.90 -4.43
N VAL A 101 0.31 -0.62 -3.18
CA VAL A 101 1.68 -0.39 -2.74
C VAL A 101 2.35 -1.73 -2.47
N ALA A 102 2.72 -2.42 -3.55
CA ALA A 102 3.20 -3.80 -3.47
C ALA A 102 4.70 -3.93 -3.21
N GLY A 103 5.49 -2.85 -3.35
CA GLY A 103 6.95 -2.93 -3.32
C GLY A 103 7.57 -2.92 -1.92
N HIS A 104 6.89 -2.38 -0.94
CA HIS A 104 7.41 -2.14 0.41
C HIS A 104 6.31 -1.96 1.44
N THR A 105 6.69 -1.86 2.71
CA THR A 105 5.81 -1.43 3.82
C THR A 105 6.49 -0.33 4.62
N ALA A 106 5.80 0.21 5.64
CA ALA A 106 6.47 1.00 6.67
C ALA A 106 7.36 0.11 7.56
N LEU A 107 8.30 0.74 8.28
CA LEU A 107 9.09 0.06 9.32
C LEU A 107 8.20 -0.48 10.45
N GLU A 108 7.12 0.22 10.77
CA GLU A 108 6.16 -0.14 11.81
C GLU A 108 5.19 -1.26 11.41
N CYS A 109 5.18 -1.67 10.15
CA CYS A 109 4.39 -2.81 9.71
C CYS A 109 4.75 -4.06 10.52
N GLU A 110 3.75 -4.75 11.04
CA GLU A 110 3.95 -5.96 11.86
C GLU A 110 4.81 -7.00 11.13
N TRP A 111 4.65 -7.12 9.82
CA TRP A 111 5.45 -8.04 9.02
C TRP A 111 6.93 -7.71 9.06
N PHE A 112 7.29 -6.41 8.96
CA PHE A 112 8.68 -6.00 9.04
C PHE A 112 9.22 -6.15 10.46
N GLN A 113 8.45 -5.77 11.47
CA GLN A 113 8.85 -5.91 12.88
C GLN A 113 9.18 -7.38 13.22
N LYS A 114 8.38 -8.33 12.75
CA LYS A 114 8.63 -9.76 12.92
C LYS A 114 9.81 -10.26 12.09
N SER A 115 9.98 -9.78 10.85
CA SER A 115 11.12 -10.11 10.00
C SER A 115 12.47 -9.58 10.56
N ALA A 116 12.40 -8.50 11.33
CA ALA A 116 13.54 -7.83 11.94
C ALA A 116 14.02 -8.45 13.27
N LEU A 117 13.37 -9.52 13.73
CA LEU A 117 13.80 -10.27 14.90
C LEU A 117 15.02 -11.16 14.57
N PRO A 118 15.92 -11.40 15.53
CA PRO A 118 17.08 -12.29 15.34
C PRO A 118 16.68 -13.76 15.19
N GLU A 119 15.58 -14.19 15.82
CA GLU A 119 15.08 -15.56 15.74
C GLU A 119 14.30 -15.78 14.44
N LYS A 120 14.57 -16.91 13.79
CA LYS A 120 13.82 -17.29 12.58
C LYS A 120 12.34 -17.52 12.87
N ASN A 121 11.49 -16.94 12.04
CA ASN A 121 10.04 -17.07 12.10
C ASN A 121 9.45 -17.04 10.67
N GLU A 122 8.15 -17.16 10.54
CA GLU A 122 7.45 -17.16 9.24
C GLU A 122 7.63 -15.86 8.42
N TYR A 123 8.04 -14.76 9.05
CA TYR A 123 8.27 -13.47 8.40
C TYR A 123 9.73 -13.23 8.02
N THR A 124 10.67 -14.09 8.45
CA THR A 124 12.12 -13.87 8.33
C THR A 124 12.56 -13.49 6.91
N ASN A 125 11.99 -14.13 5.90
CA ASN A 125 12.35 -13.91 4.49
C ASN A 125 11.32 -13.04 3.73
N ARG A 126 10.37 -12.43 4.42
CA ARG A 126 9.34 -11.60 3.78
C ARG A 126 9.88 -10.31 3.19
N TYR A 127 11.04 -9.87 3.65
CA TYR A 127 11.76 -8.69 3.16
C TYR A 127 13.12 -9.10 2.63
N VAL A 128 13.70 -8.23 1.80
CA VAL A 128 15.04 -8.45 1.26
C VAL A 128 16.07 -8.03 2.30
N TRP A 129 16.89 -8.97 2.75
CA TRP A 129 17.94 -8.77 3.72
C TRP A 129 19.31 -9.19 3.18
N THR A 130 20.37 -8.54 3.66
CA THR A 130 21.76 -8.97 3.48
C THR A 130 22.52 -8.84 4.78
N ASP A 131 23.40 -9.77 5.07
CA ASP A 131 24.38 -9.72 6.14
C ASP A 131 25.78 -9.31 5.64
N ASP A 132 25.93 -9.19 4.32
CA ASP A 132 27.15 -8.78 3.66
C ASP A 132 27.17 -7.26 3.43
N TRP A 133 27.86 -6.55 4.32
CA TRP A 133 28.04 -5.10 4.27
C TRP A 133 28.75 -4.62 3.00
N LEU A 134 29.51 -5.49 2.33
CA LEU A 134 30.20 -5.17 1.08
C LEU A 134 29.24 -5.18 -0.13
N LYS A 135 28.04 -5.74 0.01
CA LYS A 135 27.01 -5.76 -1.06
C LYS A 135 26.15 -4.50 -1.12
N ASN A 136 26.42 -3.51 -0.29
CA ASN A 136 25.69 -2.23 -0.29
C ASN A 136 26.39 -1.16 -1.13
N TYR A 137 26.66 -1.47 -2.40
CA TYR A 137 27.43 -0.61 -3.32
C TYR A 137 26.76 0.73 -3.62
N ASP A 138 25.42 0.76 -3.63
CA ASP A 138 24.63 1.91 -4.03
C ASP A 138 23.86 2.57 -2.88
N GLY A 139 24.11 2.11 -1.63
CA GLY A 139 23.39 2.59 -0.45
C GLY A 139 21.92 2.18 -0.41
N SER A 140 21.54 1.13 -1.15
CA SER A 140 20.16 0.61 -1.16
C SER A 140 19.80 -0.16 0.11
N CYS A 141 20.79 -0.62 0.89
CA CYS A 141 20.59 -1.36 2.13
C CYS A 141 20.81 -0.50 3.36
N ILE A 142 19.95 -0.67 4.35
CA ILE A 142 19.93 0.11 5.60
C ILE A 142 20.16 -0.83 6.78
N GLY A 143 21.12 -0.48 7.65
CA GLY A 143 21.36 -1.15 8.92
C GLY A 143 20.94 -0.32 10.12
N GLY A 144 20.89 -0.96 11.30
CA GLY A 144 20.69 -0.28 12.59
C GLY A 144 19.23 -0.04 13.00
N TYR A 145 18.27 -0.45 12.19
CA TYR A 145 16.82 -0.32 12.50
C TYR A 145 16.17 -1.64 12.89
N SER A 146 16.96 -2.67 13.19
CA SER A 146 16.46 -3.99 13.55
C SER A 146 17.31 -4.63 14.64
N GLN A 147 16.73 -5.61 15.33
CA GLN A 147 17.49 -6.48 16.26
C GLN A 147 18.24 -7.59 15.51
N ARG A 148 17.82 -7.89 14.28
CA ARG A 148 18.50 -8.83 13.38
C ARG A 148 19.84 -8.26 12.96
N ASN A 149 20.88 -9.10 13.01
CA ASN A 149 22.18 -8.76 12.46
C ASN A 149 22.14 -8.81 10.93
N GLY A 150 21.94 -7.64 10.30
CA GLY A 150 21.83 -7.51 8.87
C GLY A 150 21.32 -6.14 8.45
N MET A 151 21.29 -5.93 7.14
CA MET A 151 20.72 -4.75 6.51
C MET A 151 19.51 -5.16 5.69
N TYR A 152 18.41 -4.39 5.75
CA TYR A 152 17.29 -4.56 4.83
C TYR A 152 17.46 -3.65 3.61
N MET A 153 16.99 -4.11 2.47
CA MET A 153 16.90 -3.29 1.28
C MET A 153 15.75 -2.28 1.44
N LYS A 154 16.03 -1.00 1.16
CA LYS A 154 14.99 0.04 1.06
C LYS A 154 14.49 0.13 -0.38
N ASN A 155 13.21 0.49 -0.55
CA ASN A 155 12.67 0.77 -1.89
C ASN A 155 12.93 2.24 -2.28
N PHE A 156 12.27 3.20 -1.64
CA PHE A 156 12.49 4.63 -1.89
C PHE A 156 13.22 5.29 -0.72
N PHE A 157 12.64 5.26 0.47
CA PHE A 157 13.19 5.86 1.68
C PHE A 157 13.64 4.80 2.68
N TYR A 158 14.48 5.21 3.64
CA TYR A 158 14.96 4.33 4.70
C TYR A 158 13.81 3.67 5.49
N CYS A 159 12.65 4.33 5.57
CA CYS A 159 11.47 3.83 6.27
C CYS A 159 10.58 2.89 5.43
N GLN A 160 11.05 2.48 4.25
CA GLN A 160 10.29 1.65 3.30
C GLN A 160 11.06 0.36 2.95
N PRO A 161 11.11 -0.61 3.87
CA PRO A 161 11.77 -1.90 3.62
C PRO A 161 11.08 -2.64 2.47
N ALA A 162 11.89 -3.12 1.53
CA ALA A 162 11.45 -3.79 0.32
C ALA A 162 10.94 -5.20 0.60
N LEU A 163 9.75 -5.51 0.10
CA LEU A 163 9.17 -6.85 0.14
C LEU A 163 9.93 -7.81 -0.80
N ASN A 164 10.11 -9.04 -0.35
CA ASN A 164 10.81 -10.08 -1.09
C ASN A 164 9.82 -10.93 -1.89
N TYR A 165 9.77 -10.71 -3.19
CA TYR A 165 8.91 -11.47 -4.11
C TYR A 165 9.57 -12.71 -4.73
N GLY A 166 10.80 -13.02 -4.33
CA GLY A 166 11.54 -14.13 -4.92
C GLY A 166 11.97 -13.86 -6.36
N PHE A 167 11.98 -12.63 -6.79
CA PHE A 167 12.52 -12.24 -8.07
C PHE A 167 14.04 -12.13 -7.96
N ALA A 168 14.70 -13.06 -8.48
CA ALA A 168 16.13 -13.17 -8.58
C ALA A 168 16.78 -13.84 -7.38
N GLN A 169 17.47 -14.84 -7.70
CA GLN A 169 18.78 -15.10 -7.16
C GLN A 169 19.64 -13.83 -7.31
N ILE A 170 19.47 -12.87 -6.44
CA ILE A 170 20.56 -11.93 -6.18
C ILE A 170 21.48 -12.72 -5.27
N ASP A 171 22.51 -13.34 -5.87
CA ASP A 171 23.62 -14.00 -5.20
C ASP A 171 23.24 -15.10 -4.16
N GLY A 172 22.29 -15.97 -4.49
CA GLY A 172 21.96 -17.13 -3.66
C GLY A 172 20.95 -16.91 -2.55
N VAL A 173 20.32 -15.75 -2.48
CA VAL A 173 19.18 -15.52 -1.58
C VAL A 173 17.91 -16.06 -2.23
N GLU A 174 17.39 -17.17 -1.69
CA GLU A 174 16.05 -17.64 -2.07
C GLU A 174 15.00 -16.63 -1.58
N GLY A 175 14.19 -16.16 -2.52
CA GLY A 175 13.06 -15.31 -2.18
C GLY A 175 11.98 -16.07 -1.43
N ASP A 176 11.25 -15.39 -0.56
CA ASP A 176 10.10 -15.96 0.13
C ASP A 176 8.89 -16.07 -0.81
N LEU A 177 8.65 -17.27 -1.34
CA LEU A 177 7.49 -17.57 -2.17
C LEU A 177 6.15 -17.34 -1.48
N THR A 178 6.12 -17.25 -0.14
CA THR A 178 4.88 -16.95 0.60
C THR A 178 4.45 -15.50 0.41
N VAL A 179 5.37 -14.57 0.19
CA VAL A 179 5.04 -13.18 -0.15
C VAL A 179 4.37 -13.10 -1.53
N ARG A 180 4.77 -13.94 -2.48
CA ARG A 180 4.10 -14.08 -3.78
C ARG A 180 2.62 -14.43 -3.66
N ASN A 181 2.27 -15.28 -2.70
CA ASN A 181 0.90 -15.75 -2.50
C ASN A 181 0.10 -14.83 -1.56
N CYS A 182 0.72 -14.26 -0.52
CA CYS A 182 0.04 -13.38 0.43
C CYS A 182 -0.23 -11.98 -0.10
N GLY A 183 0.77 -11.31 -0.70
CA GLY A 183 0.63 -9.93 -1.14
C GLY A 183 -0.40 -9.78 -2.27
N MET A 184 -0.26 -10.57 -3.32
CA MET A 184 -1.13 -10.43 -4.50
C MET A 184 -2.52 -11.07 -4.34
N GLN A 185 -2.65 -12.17 -3.61
CA GLN A 185 -3.97 -12.80 -3.40
C GLN A 185 -4.83 -12.01 -2.41
N GLN A 186 -4.25 -11.45 -1.36
CA GLN A 186 -5.01 -10.69 -0.36
C GLN A 186 -5.42 -9.30 -0.86
N MET A 187 -4.65 -8.68 -1.76
CA MET A 187 -5.04 -7.40 -2.38
C MET A 187 -6.05 -7.58 -3.52
N ALA A 188 -6.16 -8.76 -4.13
CA ALA A 188 -7.16 -9.05 -5.16
C ALA A 188 -8.59 -9.23 -4.61
N PHE A 189 -8.75 -9.42 -3.30
CA PHE A 189 -10.06 -9.60 -2.65
C PHE A 189 -10.69 -8.31 -2.13
N ALA A 190 -10.02 -7.16 -2.26
CA ALA A 190 -10.59 -5.84 -1.94
C ALA A 190 -11.34 -5.18 -3.13
N SER A 191 -11.51 -5.91 -4.23
CA SER A 191 -12.18 -5.43 -5.45
C SER A 191 -13.56 -6.07 -5.66
#